data_9a4303f92858b3f940b727f88defa1ab
#
_entry.id   9a4303f92858b3f940b727f88defa1ab
#
_cell.length_a   1.000
_cell.length_b   1.000
_cell.length_c   1.000
_cell.angle_alpha   90.00
_cell.angle_beta   90.00
_cell.angle_gamma   90.00
#
_symmetry.space_group_name_H-M   'P 1'
#
loop_
_entity.id
_entity.type
_entity.pdbx_description
1 polymer ?
#
loop_
_entity_poly.entity_id
_entity_poly.type
_entity_poly.pdbx_seq_one_letter_code
_entity_poly.pdbx_strand_id
1 'polypeptide(L)'
;MPVVVMCVLAAGWAHAARSASWSAPLHGKSPKGTLFIVGGGEQPKELVQAFVDLAGGSHARIAVVPTATEQSAEAGKEKVDELRGYGAQAFVIDVSRSQAQSDSVVKLIGTATGIWFGGGDQVKLADSLVGTAALRAMRARYQAGAVVGGTSAGAAVLSDSMITGNQKRPDADSVGYYGDEFPNIVRGAIQISPGFGFITNAIVDMHFIRRERANRLLEAVLERPSLLGVGIDEGTAVRVDPDGRWTVLGRSAAIVIDARDARVTGAGAPRLGASGIHLSLLPAGSTYDPRTGRATLPTP
;
A
#
# COMPACT_ATOMS: atom_id res chain seq x y z
N MET A 1 23.89 63.82 -19.23
CA MET A 1 24.22 62.42 -19.02
C MET A 1 22.93 61.69 -18.61
N PRO A 2 22.33 60.83 -19.42
CA PRO A 2 21.11 60.10 -19.06
C PRO A 2 21.49 58.80 -18.34
N VAL A 3 20.83 58.55 -17.22
CA VAL A 3 20.91 57.32 -16.43
C VAL A 3 20.04 56.26 -17.14
N VAL A 4 20.69 55.18 -17.59
CA VAL A 4 20.01 54.00 -18.16
C VAL A 4 19.58 53.13 -17.00
N VAL A 5 18.27 53.00 -16.78
CA VAL A 5 17.70 52.02 -15.86
C VAL A 5 17.53 50.71 -16.62
N MET A 6 18.34 49.71 -16.23
CA MET A 6 18.30 48.38 -16.77
C MET A 6 17.26 47.57 -16.00
N CYS A 7 16.09 47.35 -16.62
CA CYS A 7 15.07 46.42 -16.10
C CYS A 7 15.54 44.99 -16.31
N VAL A 8 15.89 44.27 -15.24
CA VAL A 8 16.12 42.85 -15.23
C VAL A 8 14.77 42.14 -15.19
N LEU A 9 14.36 41.58 -16.33
CA LEU A 9 13.22 40.66 -16.40
C LEU A 9 13.61 39.32 -15.74
N ALA A 10 13.14 39.10 -14.53
CA ALA A 10 13.18 37.79 -13.90
C ALA A 10 12.17 36.86 -14.60
N ALA A 11 12.69 35.98 -15.46
CA ALA A 11 11.90 34.90 -16.03
C ALA A 11 11.56 33.89 -14.92
N GLY A 12 10.36 34.02 -14.36
CA GLY A 12 9.79 33.07 -13.46
C GLY A 12 9.53 31.74 -14.18
N TRP A 13 10.31 30.72 -13.88
CA TRP A 13 10.01 29.34 -14.26
C TRP A 13 8.83 28.88 -13.41
N ALA A 14 7.62 29.01 -13.95
CA ALA A 14 6.45 28.34 -13.41
C ALA A 14 6.62 26.85 -13.66
N HIS A 15 7.03 26.12 -12.65
CA HIS A 15 6.85 24.67 -12.62
C HIS A 15 5.35 24.41 -12.61
N ALA A 16 4.80 24.12 -13.79
CA ALA A 16 3.47 23.56 -13.90
C ALA A 16 3.48 22.21 -13.16
N ALA A 17 2.99 22.21 -11.92
CA ALA A 17 2.60 21.01 -11.25
C ALA A 17 1.56 20.32 -12.17
N ARG A 18 2.00 19.30 -12.92
CA ARG A 18 1.09 18.39 -13.59
C ARG A 18 0.26 17.76 -12.48
N SER A 19 -0.96 18.24 -12.30
CA SER A 19 -1.99 17.50 -11.58
C SER A 19 -2.16 16.18 -12.32
N ALA A 20 -1.48 15.13 -11.82
CA ALA A 20 -1.77 13.78 -12.25
C ALA A 20 -3.26 13.59 -11.96
N SER A 21 -4.04 13.44 -13.01
CA SER A 21 -5.45 13.08 -12.88
C SER A 21 -5.48 11.72 -12.19
N TRP A 22 -5.84 11.72 -10.91
CA TRP A 22 -6.08 10.53 -10.12
C TRP A 22 -7.10 9.68 -10.89
N SER A 23 -6.74 8.45 -11.17
CA SER A 23 -7.68 7.50 -11.77
C SER A 23 -8.91 7.46 -10.86
N ALA A 24 -10.08 7.76 -11.42
CA ALA A 24 -11.33 7.68 -10.68
C ALA A 24 -11.38 6.33 -9.93
N PRO A 25 -11.89 6.30 -8.69
CA PRO A 25 -12.09 5.05 -7.97
C PRO A 25 -12.79 4.06 -8.90
N LEU A 26 -12.49 2.77 -8.79
CA LEU A 26 -13.15 1.72 -9.56
C LEU A 26 -14.67 1.78 -9.26
N HIS A 27 -15.38 2.72 -9.87
CA HIS A 27 -16.84 2.86 -9.83
C HIS A 27 -17.40 1.74 -10.69
N GLY A 28 -17.53 0.56 -10.10
CA GLY A 28 -18.00 -0.65 -10.71
C GLY A 28 -18.45 -1.63 -9.62
N LYS A 29 -18.99 -2.76 -10.01
CA LYS A 29 -19.35 -3.85 -9.11
C LYS A 29 -18.22 -4.13 -8.14
N SER A 30 -18.54 -4.47 -6.89
CA SER A 30 -17.57 -4.92 -5.89
C SER A 30 -16.64 -5.97 -6.48
N PRO A 31 -15.32 -5.93 -6.18
CA PRO A 31 -14.39 -6.92 -6.69
C PRO A 31 -14.80 -8.31 -6.19
N LYS A 32 -14.58 -9.33 -7.02
CA LYS A 32 -14.78 -10.73 -6.64
C LYS A 32 -13.54 -11.32 -5.97
N GLY A 33 -12.39 -10.65 -6.08
CA GLY A 33 -11.13 -11.06 -5.51
C GLY A 33 -10.98 -10.69 -4.06
N THR A 34 -9.98 -11.27 -3.42
CA THR A 34 -9.61 -11.06 -2.02
C THR A 34 -8.28 -10.32 -1.97
N LEU A 35 -8.10 -9.38 -1.02
CA LEU A 35 -6.78 -8.85 -0.71
C LEU A 35 -6.16 -9.62 0.45
N PHE A 36 -4.83 -9.77 0.40
CA PHE A 36 -4.04 -10.43 1.44
C PHE A 36 -2.82 -9.57 1.77
N ILE A 37 -2.98 -8.68 2.75
CA ILE A 37 -2.08 -7.57 3.03
C ILE A 37 -1.20 -7.93 4.22
N VAL A 38 0.10 -8.17 4.00
CA VAL A 38 1.03 -8.65 5.02
C VAL A 38 1.93 -7.54 5.53
N GLY A 39 2.00 -7.38 6.84
CA GLY A 39 2.76 -6.30 7.49
C GLY A 39 4.28 -6.40 7.39
N GLY A 40 4.81 -7.47 6.80
CA GLY A 40 6.25 -7.66 6.63
C GLY A 40 6.85 -8.67 7.61
N GLY A 41 8.18 -8.70 7.69
CA GLY A 41 8.91 -9.69 8.47
C GLY A 41 8.83 -11.10 7.89
N GLU A 42 9.29 -12.08 8.68
CA GLU A 42 9.14 -13.48 8.34
C GLU A 42 7.65 -13.87 8.30
N GLN A 43 7.25 -14.53 7.23
CA GLN A 43 5.86 -14.95 7.07
C GLN A 43 5.65 -16.33 7.67
N PRO A 44 4.75 -16.47 8.66
CA PRO A 44 4.35 -17.78 9.15
C PRO A 44 3.87 -18.71 8.03
N LYS A 45 4.18 -19.98 8.11
CA LYS A 45 3.78 -20.99 7.10
C LYS A 45 2.28 -20.97 6.85
N GLU A 46 1.50 -20.73 7.89
CA GLU A 46 0.05 -20.67 7.84
C GLU A 46 -0.46 -19.49 6.98
N LEU A 47 0.27 -18.36 6.98
CA LEU A 47 -0.07 -17.22 6.12
C LEU A 47 0.23 -17.51 4.65
N VAL A 48 1.38 -18.15 4.37
CA VAL A 48 1.74 -18.52 3.00
C VAL A 48 0.76 -19.54 2.45
N GLN A 49 0.41 -20.57 3.24
CA GLN A 49 -0.60 -21.57 2.86
C GLN A 49 -1.96 -20.92 2.61
N ALA A 50 -2.42 -20.04 3.51
CA ALA A 50 -3.69 -19.35 3.36
C ALA A 50 -3.75 -18.52 2.06
N PHE A 51 -2.66 -17.86 1.68
CA PHE A 51 -2.58 -17.13 0.42
C PHE A 51 -2.67 -18.09 -0.79
N VAL A 52 -1.94 -19.20 -0.75
CA VAL A 52 -1.97 -20.22 -1.82
C VAL A 52 -3.37 -20.84 -1.96
N ASP A 53 -4.01 -21.17 -0.84
CA ASP A 53 -5.37 -21.73 -0.82
C ASP A 53 -6.39 -20.75 -1.43
N LEU A 54 -6.31 -19.47 -1.08
CA LEU A 54 -7.14 -18.41 -1.67
C LEU A 54 -6.89 -18.25 -3.17
N ALA A 55 -5.68 -18.49 -3.64
CA ALA A 55 -5.32 -18.45 -5.06
C ALA A 55 -5.78 -19.67 -5.84
N GLY A 56 -6.29 -20.72 -5.18
CA GLY A 56 -6.80 -21.94 -5.80
C GLY A 56 -6.03 -23.21 -5.44
N GLY A 57 -5.20 -23.19 -4.40
CA GLY A 57 -4.44 -24.33 -3.90
C GLY A 57 -3.50 -24.91 -4.96
N SER A 58 -3.62 -26.20 -5.26
CA SER A 58 -2.81 -26.88 -6.29
C SER A 58 -3.08 -26.39 -7.73
N HIS A 59 -4.18 -25.67 -7.95
CA HIS A 59 -4.49 -25.04 -9.24
C HIS A 59 -4.09 -23.57 -9.29
N ALA A 60 -3.52 -23.05 -8.20
CA ALA A 60 -3.09 -21.65 -8.13
C ALA A 60 -2.01 -21.35 -9.17
N ARG A 61 -2.19 -20.24 -9.88
CA ARG A 61 -1.20 -19.64 -10.79
C ARG A 61 -0.86 -18.25 -10.25
N ILE A 62 0.31 -18.15 -9.59
CA ILE A 62 0.67 -16.95 -8.85
C ILE A 62 1.75 -16.16 -9.58
N ALA A 63 1.43 -14.92 -9.93
CA ALA A 63 2.38 -13.96 -10.47
C ALA A 63 3.10 -13.26 -9.31
N VAL A 64 4.42 -13.42 -9.20
CA VAL A 64 5.28 -12.77 -8.21
C VAL A 64 5.91 -11.54 -8.84
N VAL A 65 5.73 -10.38 -8.20
CA VAL A 65 6.27 -9.08 -8.65
C VAL A 65 7.32 -8.60 -7.65
N PRO A 66 8.61 -8.85 -7.90
CA PRO A 66 9.69 -8.57 -6.94
C PRO A 66 10.33 -7.20 -7.12
N THR A 67 9.83 -6.36 -8.01
CA THR A 67 10.43 -5.10 -8.50
C THR A 67 10.73 -4.06 -7.39
N ALA A 68 10.30 -4.30 -6.15
CA ALA A 68 10.57 -3.43 -5.00
C ALA A 68 12.06 -3.44 -4.56
N THR A 69 12.84 -4.42 -4.94
CA THR A 69 14.25 -4.57 -4.54
C THR A 69 15.18 -4.55 -5.74
N GLU A 70 16.45 -4.21 -5.51
CA GLU A 70 17.50 -4.30 -6.53
C GLU A 70 17.90 -5.75 -6.82
N GLN A 71 17.73 -6.64 -5.84
CA GLN A 71 17.90 -8.08 -5.96
C GLN A 71 16.61 -8.77 -6.43
N SER A 72 15.87 -8.15 -7.36
CA SER A 72 14.55 -8.59 -7.79
C SER A 72 14.54 -10.02 -8.36
N ALA A 73 15.58 -10.39 -9.11
CA ALA A 73 15.70 -11.74 -9.70
C ALA A 73 15.82 -12.82 -8.62
N GLU A 74 16.63 -12.60 -7.59
CA GLU A 74 16.83 -13.51 -6.46
C GLU A 74 15.57 -13.59 -5.59
N ALA A 75 15.06 -12.44 -5.14
CA ALA A 75 13.84 -12.36 -4.33
C ALA A 75 12.63 -12.95 -5.05
N GLY A 76 12.52 -12.75 -6.38
CA GLY A 76 11.48 -13.34 -7.19
C GLY A 76 11.59 -14.87 -7.25
N LYS A 77 12.81 -15.38 -7.44
CA LYS A 77 13.07 -16.82 -7.46
C LYS A 77 12.74 -17.47 -6.12
N GLU A 78 13.23 -16.89 -5.01
CA GLU A 78 12.99 -17.40 -3.66
C GLU A 78 11.49 -17.49 -3.36
N LYS A 79 10.72 -16.41 -3.64
CA LYS A 79 9.28 -16.42 -3.41
C LYS A 79 8.54 -17.41 -4.32
N VAL A 80 8.97 -17.57 -5.57
CA VAL A 80 8.41 -18.58 -6.49
C VAL A 80 8.67 -19.98 -5.96
N ASP A 81 9.88 -20.28 -5.50
CA ASP A 81 10.24 -21.58 -4.96
C ASP A 81 9.47 -21.87 -3.66
N GLU A 82 9.32 -20.88 -2.79
CA GLU A 82 8.48 -20.98 -1.60
C GLU A 82 7.03 -21.34 -1.97
N LEU A 83 6.39 -20.58 -2.84
CA LEU A 83 4.99 -20.80 -3.24
C LEU A 83 4.79 -22.16 -3.93
N ARG A 84 5.77 -22.64 -4.70
CA ARG A 84 5.78 -23.98 -5.28
C ARG A 84 5.87 -25.06 -4.22
N GLY A 85 6.60 -24.82 -3.13
CA GLY A 85 6.65 -25.70 -1.98
C GLY A 85 5.27 -25.91 -1.31
N TYR A 86 4.34 -24.98 -1.51
CA TYR A 86 2.94 -25.08 -1.08
C TYR A 86 1.99 -25.58 -2.19
N GLY A 87 2.53 -26.06 -3.32
CA GLY A 87 1.78 -26.68 -4.39
C GLY A 87 1.27 -25.74 -5.50
N ALA A 88 1.55 -24.44 -5.43
CA ALA A 88 1.15 -23.49 -6.45
C ALA A 88 2.04 -23.57 -7.70
N GLN A 89 1.49 -23.20 -8.85
CA GLN A 89 2.28 -22.80 -10.02
C GLN A 89 2.61 -21.31 -9.87
N ALA A 90 3.87 -20.98 -9.65
CA ALA A 90 4.29 -19.60 -9.50
C ALA A 90 5.32 -19.18 -10.55
N PHE A 91 5.28 -17.92 -10.97
CA PHE A 91 6.16 -17.33 -11.98
C PHE A 91 6.44 -15.85 -11.68
N VAL A 92 7.58 -15.37 -12.15
CA VAL A 92 8.02 -13.99 -11.91
C VAL A 92 7.48 -13.04 -12.99
N ILE A 93 7.04 -11.87 -12.57
CA ILE A 93 6.78 -10.66 -13.37
C ILE A 93 7.73 -9.58 -12.88
N ASP A 94 8.94 -9.59 -13.40
CA ASP A 94 9.93 -8.54 -13.12
C ASP A 94 10.12 -7.71 -14.39
N VAL A 95 9.56 -6.51 -14.40
CA VAL A 95 9.42 -5.71 -15.61
C VAL A 95 9.75 -4.25 -15.36
N SER A 96 10.48 -3.66 -16.29
CA SER A 96 10.59 -2.21 -16.37
C SER A 96 9.26 -1.57 -16.77
N ARG A 97 9.13 -0.26 -16.57
CA ARG A 97 7.92 0.49 -16.94
C ARG A 97 7.55 0.33 -18.43
N SER A 98 8.53 0.26 -19.32
CA SER A 98 8.29 0.04 -20.77
C SER A 98 7.78 -1.37 -21.06
N GLN A 99 8.37 -2.38 -20.44
CA GLN A 99 7.94 -3.77 -20.56
C GLN A 99 6.54 -4.00 -19.97
N ALA A 100 6.17 -3.26 -18.92
CA ALA A 100 4.84 -3.29 -18.31
C ALA A 100 3.71 -2.81 -19.25
N GLN A 101 4.02 -2.27 -20.42
CA GLN A 101 3.07 -1.92 -21.47
C GLN A 101 2.86 -3.04 -22.49
N SER A 102 3.68 -4.11 -22.49
CA SER A 102 3.65 -5.12 -23.54
C SER A 102 2.46 -6.09 -23.43
N ASP A 103 1.93 -6.47 -24.56
CA ASP A 103 0.83 -7.44 -24.64
C ASP A 103 1.20 -8.82 -24.09
N SER A 104 2.47 -9.21 -24.20
CA SER A 104 2.95 -10.49 -23.66
C SER A 104 2.85 -10.52 -22.13
N VAL A 105 3.24 -9.44 -21.44
CA VAL A 105 3.11 -9.30 -19.98
C VAL A 105 1.62 -9.28 -19.59
N VAL A 106 0.80 -8.52 -20.30
CA VAL A 106 -0.66 -8.46 -20.06
C VAL A 106 -1.30 -9.85 -20.20
N LYS A 107 -0.96 -10.60 -21.25
CA LYS A 107 -1.45 -11.98 -21.45
C LYS A 107 -1.01 -12.91 -20.33
N LEU A 108 0.25 -12.81 -19.89
CA LEU A 108 0.78 -13.64 -18.82
C LEU A 108 0.06 -13.34 -17.49
N ILE A 109 -0.13 -12.06 -17.13
CA ILE A 109 -0.92 -11.64 -15.97
C ILE A 109 -2.37 -12.16 -16.08
N GLY A 110 -2.95 -12.15 -17.27
CA GLY A 110 -4.30 -12.67 -17.53
C GLY A 110 -4.52 -14.12 -17.11
N THR A 111 -3.45 -14.92 -16.99
CA THR A 111 -3.53 -16.32 -16.52
C THR A 111 -3.46 -16.49 -15.01
N ALA A 112 -3.13 -15.42 -14.27
CA ALA A 112 -2.92 -15.48 -12.82
C ALA A 112 -4.23 -15.62 -12.05
N THR A 113 -4.25 -16.50 -11.05
CA THR A 113 -5.30 -16.60 -10.02
C THR A 113 -4.87 -15.93 -8.72
N GLY A 114 -3.56 -15.66 -8.57
CA GLY A 114 -2.96 -14.92 -7.49
C GLY A 114 -1.89 -13.95 -7.98
N ILE A 115 -1.73 -12.82 -7.31
CA ILE A 115 -0.70 -11.82 -7.57
C ILE A 115 -0.04 -11.48 -6.25
N TRP A 116 1.29 -11.53 -6.20
CA TRP A 116 2.05 -11.25 -5.00
C TRP A 116 3.09 -10.16 -5.25
N PHE A 117 3.00 -9.07 -4.48
CA PHE A 117 3.99 -8.00 -4.51
C PHE A 117 5.02 -8.17 -3.40
N GLY A 118 6.30 -8.16 -3.76
CA GLY A 118 7.43 -8.31 -2.85
C GLY A 118 7.69 -7.10 -1.96
N GLY A 119 8.51 -7.29 -0.92
CA GLY A 119 9.02 -6.23 -0.07
C GLY A 119 10.19 -5.47 -0.69
N GLY A 120 10.53 -4.32 -0.10
CA GLY A 120 11.60 -3.42 -0.52
C GLY A 120 11.15 -1.96 -0.49
N ASP A 121 11.24 -1.27 -1.63
CA ASP A 121 10.82 0.11 -1.80
C ASP A 121 9.52 0.17 -2.64
N GLN A 122 8.44 0.65 -2.03
CA GLN A 122 7.15 0.80 -2.68
C GLN A 122 7.13 1.87 -3.78
N VAL A 123 8.05 2.82 -3.76
CA VAL A 123 8.19 3.83 -4.82
C VAL A 123 8.66 3.16 -6.11
N LYS A 124 9.60 2.23 -6.04
CA LYS A 124 10.05 1.44 -7.21
C LYS A 124 8.91 0.64 -7.84
N LEU A 125 8.06 0.01 -7.02
CA LEU A 125 6.85 -0.66 -7.51
C LEU A 125 5.89 0.31 -8.20
N ALA A 126 5.63 1.46 -7.58
CA ALA A 126 4.74 2.46 -8.12
C ALA A 126 5.26 3.04 -9.44
N ASP A 127 6.54 3.40 -9.51
CA ASP A 127 7.20 3.94 -10.69
C ASP A 127 7.18 2.96 -11.87
N SER A 128 7.33 1.66 -11.57
CA SER A 128 7.31 0.62 -12.61
C SER A 128 5.91 0.34 -13.14
N LEU A 129 4.85 0.44 -12.31
CA LEU A 129 3.56 -0.13 -12.65
C LEU A 129 2.40 0.88 -12.70
N VAL A 130 2.43 2.01 -11.96
CA VAL A 130 1.31 2.97 -11.96
C VAL A 130 1.06 3.53 -13.36
N GLY A 131 -0.19 3.41 -13.84
CA GLY A 131 -0.59 3.86 -15.17
C GLY A 131 -0.27 2.91 -16.33
N THR A 132 0.31 1.73 -16.06
CA THR A 132 0.68 0.75 -17.10
C THR A 132 -0.44 -0.22 -17.48
N ALA A 133 -0.28 -0.89 -18.62
CA ALA A 133 -1.17 -1.96 -19.07
C ALA A 133 -1.13 -3.17 -18.10
N ALA A 134 0.04 -3.49 -17.57
CA ALA A 134 0.23 -4.55 -16.58
C ALA A 134 -0.60 -4.31 -15.32
N LEU A 135 -0.56 -3.11 -14.72
CA LEU A 135 -1.37 -2.82 -13.54
C LEU A 135 -2.87 -2.86 -13.85
N ARG A 136 -3.29 -2.38 -15.03
CA ARG A 136 -4.70 -2.52 -15.45
C ARG A 136 -5.12 -3.99 -15.55
N ALA A 137 -4.26 -4.87 -16.11
CA ALA A 137 -4.51 -6.30 -16.17
C ALA A 137 -4.59 -6.93 -14.77
N MET A 138 -3.70 -6.57 -13.84
CA MET A 138 -3.72 -7.04 -12.46
C MET A 138 -5.04 -6.63 -11.76
N ARG A 139 -5.47 -5.38 -11.91
CA ARG A 139 -6.76 -4.91 -11.39
C ARG A 139 -7.95 -5.66 -12.01
N ALA A 140 -7.91 -5.93 -13.31
CA ALA A 140 -8.94 -6.74 -13.98
C ALA A 140 -9.01 -8.17 -13.45
N ARG A 141 -7.85 -8.78 -13.14
CA ARG A 141 -7.80 -10.10 -12.49
C ARG A 141 -8.41 -10.07 -11.08
N TYR A 142 -8.10 -9.05 -10.29
CA TYR A 142 -8.72 -8.84 -8.97
C TYR A 142 -10.25 -8.70 -9.08
N GLN A 143 -10.74 -7.88 -10.02
CA GLN A 143 -12.17 -7.73 -10.26
C GLN A 143 -12.82 -9.07 -10.67
N ALA A 144 -12.09 -9.94 -11.37
CA ALA A 144 -12.57 -11.24 -11.83
C ALA A 144 -12.48 -12.36 -10.76
N GLY A 145 -11.84 -12.11 -9.61
CA GLY A 145 -11.77 -13.07 -8.50
C GLY A 145 -10.36 -13.53 -8.11
N ALA A 146 -9.30 -13.01 -8.73
CA ALA A 146 -7.95 -13.33 -8.28
C ALA A 146 -7.66 -12.76 -6.89
N VAL A 147 -6.86 -13.49 -6.09
CA VAL A 147 -6.33 -12.93 -4.84
C VAL A 147 -5.13 -12.02 -5.16
N VAL A 148 -5.08 -10.87 -4.50
CA VAL A 148 -3.95 -9.94 -4.61
C VAL A 148 -3.36 -9.74 -3.22
N GLY A 149 -2.08 -10.03 -3.09
CA GLY A 149 -1.37 -9.87 -1.83
C GLY A 149 -0.03 -9.19 -2.01
N GLY A 150 0.56 -8.82 -0.88
CA GLY A 150 1.89 -8.26 -0.83
C GLY A 150 2.37 -8.12 0.59
N THR A 151 3.69 -8.03 0.73
CA THR A 151 4.36 -7.90 2.02
C THR A 151 5.17 -6.62 2.08
N SER A 152 5.19 -5.95 3.24
CA SER A 152 5.99 -4.73 3.45
C SER A 152 5.68 -3.67 2.37
N ALA A 153 6.64 -3.28 1.54
CA ALA A 153 6.43 -2.37 0.41
C ALA A 153 5.28 -2.83 -0.51
N GLY A 154 5.18 -4.14 -0.76
CA GLY A 154 4.09 -4.73 -1.53
C GLY A 154 2.72 -4.61 -0.86
N ALA A 155 2.66 -4.49 0.47
CA ALA A 155 1.44 -4.20 1.20
C ALA A 155 1.05 -2.71 1.08
N ALA A 156 2.02 -1.81 1.29
CA ALA A 156 1.78 -0.36 1.21
C ALA A 156 1.22 0.07 -0.15
N VAL A 157 1.80 -0.46 -1.23
CA VAL A 157 1.45 -0.08 -2.60
C VAL A 157 0.03 -0.51 -2.99
N LEU A 158 -0.60 -1.43 -2.25
CA LEU A 158 -2.01 -1.83 -2.51
C LEU A 158 -2.99 -0.69 -2.24
N SER A 159 -2.65 0.27 -1.39
CA SER A 159 -3.45 1.48 -1.14
C SER A 159 -3.58 2.32 -2.42
N ASP A 160 -4.66 3.09 -2.51
CA ASP A 160 -4.77 4.14 -3.52
C ASP A 160 -3.81 5.29 -3.22
N SER A 161 -3.75 5.68 -1.95
CA SER A 161 -2.78 6.64 -1.40
C SER A 161 -1.82 5.89 -0.49
N MET A 162 -0.55 5.78 -0.87
CA MET A 162 0.46 5.06 -0.09
C MET A 162 1.46 5.99 0.59
N ILE A 163 1.89 5.64 1.79
CA ILE A 163 3.05 6.24 2.45
C ILE A 163 4.31 5.74 1.75
N THR A 164 5.18 6.66 1.26
CA THR A 164 6.39 6.27 0.53
C THR A 164 7.53 5.81 1.43
N GLY A 165 7.51 6.16 2.70
CA GLY A 165 8.64 6.00 3.62
C GLY A 165 9.55 7.24 3.68
N ASN A 166 9.44 8.14 2.72
CA ASN A 166 10.15 9.42 2.75
C ASN A 166 9.42 10.40 3.66
N GLN A 167 10.20 11.26 4.32
CA GLN A 167 9.67 12.30 5.19
C GLN A 167 10.41 13.62 4.97
N LYS A 168 9.74 14.71 5.31
CA LYS A 168 10.33 16.03 5.43
C LYS A 168 10.45 16.37 6.91
N ARG A 169 11.66 16.60 7.38
CA ARG A 169 11.86 17.10 8.73
C ARG A 169 11.53 18.59 8.79
N PRO A 170 10.99 19.11 9.92
CA PRO A 170 10.68 20.53 10.07
C PRO A 170 11.89 21.46 9.90
N ASP A 171 13.08 20.95 10.16
CA ASP A 171 14.38 21.62 10.06
C ASP A 171 15.11 21.35 8.75
N ALA A 172 14.48 20.68 7.79
CA ALA A 172 15.06 20.32 6.49
C ALA A 172 14.25 20.89 5.34
N ASP A 173 14.93 21.46 4.35
CA ASP A 173 14.31 22.03 3.14
C ASP A 173 13.95 20.96 2.10
N SER A 174 14.44 19.74 2.25
CA SER A 174 14.25 18.65 1.29
C SER A 174 13.49 17.47 1.92
N VAL A 175 12.71 16.79 1.08
CA VAL A 175 12.11 15.49 1.40
C VAL A 175 13.14 14.41 1.13
N GLY A 176 13.32 13.48 2.06
CA GLY A 176 14.24 12.36 1.91
C GLY A 176 13.88 11.21 2.84
N TYR A 177 14.63 10.11 2.72
CA TYR A 177 14.52 9.00 3.67
C TYR A 177 15.38 9.30 4.91
N TYR A 178 14.75 9.40 6.06
CA TYR A 178 15.38 9.68 7.35
C TYR A 178 15.29 8.50 8.34
N GLY A 179 15.10 7.29 7.82
CA GLY A 179 14.91 6.08 8.62
C GLY A 179 13.46 5.89 9.07
N ASP A 180 13.28 5.06 10.08
CA ASP A 180 11.94 4.73 10.61
C ASP A 180 11.45 5.72 11.69
N GLU A 181 12.28 6.71 12.07
CA GLU A 181 11.94 7.70 13.09
C GLU A 181 11.00 8.78 12.52
N PHE A 182 9.83 8.92 13.13
CA PHE A 182 8.84 9.97 12.84
C PHE A 182 8.56 10.76 14.11
N PRO A 183 9.48 11.65 14.51
CA PRO A 183 9.41 12.31 15.83
C PRO A 183 8.29 13.35 15.94
N ASN A 184 7.70 13.76 14.82
CA ASN A 184 6.72 14.83 14.77
C ASN A 184 5.43 14.38 14.07
N ILE A 185 4.30 14.95 14.51
CA ILE A 185 3.01 14.86 13.83
C ILE A 185 2.68 16.26 13.32
N VAL A 186 3.26 16.60 12.17
CA VAL A 186 3.10 17.91 11.53
C VAL A 186 2.65 17.74 10.09
N ARG A 187 1.88 18.68 9.61
CA ARG A 187 1.33 18.64 8.26
C ARG A 187 2.44 18.61 7.20
N GLY A 188 2.36 17.65 6.28
CA GLY A 188 3.29 17.51 5.16
C GLY A 188 4.65 16.93 5.53
N ALA A 189 4.82 16.36 6.74
CA ALA A 189 6.08 15.72 7.11
C ALA A 189 6.28 14.38 6.40
N ILE A 190 5.23 13.62 6.16
CA ILE A 190 5.30 12.39 5.39
C ILE A 190 5.01 12.64 3.91
N GLN A 191 5.67 11.87 3.05
CA GLN A 191 5.37 11.87 1.63
C GLN A 191 4.36 10.78 1.28
N ILE A 192 3.25 11.18 0.67
CA ILE A 192 2.24 10.27 0.14
C ILE A 192 2.25 10.34 -1.38
N SER A 193 2.17 9.18 -2.01
CA SER A 193 2.13 9.02 -3.47
C SER A 193 1.00 8.10 -3.90
N PRO A 194 0.61 8.13 -5.19
CA PRO A 194 -0.31 7.14 -5.72
C PRO A 194 0.22 5.73 -5.59
N GLY A 195 -0.62 4.82 -5.08
CA GLY A 195 -0.38 3.39 -5.07
C GLY A 195 -1.18 2.68 -6.16
N PHE A 196 -1.48 1.40 -5.93
CA PHE A 196 -2.15 0.55 -6.93
C PHE A 196 -3.67 0.58 -6.85
N GLY A 197 -4.26 1.20 -5.84
CA GLY A 197 -5.72 1.37 -5.71
C GLY A 197 -6.52 0.06 -5.65
N PHE A 198 -5.95 -1.00 -5.07
CA PHE A 198 -6.70 -2.21 -4.75
C PHE A 198 -7.56 -1.99 -3.50
N ILE A 199 -7.05 -1.27 -2.50
CA ILE A 199 -7.81 -0.78 -1.37
C ILE A 199 -7.92 0.75 -1.44
N THR A 200 -9.15 1.28 -1.48
CA THR A 200 -9.42 2.69 -1.76
C THR A 200 -9.94 3.46 -0.55
N ASN A 201 -10.33 2.75 0.50
CA ASN A 201 -10.89 3.32 1.72
C ASN A 201 -9.91 3.33 2.90
N ALA A 202 -8.65 2.90 2.67
CA ALA A 202 -7.64 2.84 3.71
C ALA A 202 -6.23 3.16 3.20
N ILE A 203 -5.41 3.69 4.09
CA ILE A 203 -3.95 3.82 3.96
C ILE A 203 -3.34 2.68 4.77
N VAL A 204 -2.54 1.84 4.11
CA VAL A 204 -1.87 0.71 4.73
C VAL A 204 -0.45 1.10 5.14
N ASP A 205 -0.09 0.77 6.39
CA ASP A 205 1.27 0.83 6.89
C ASP A 205 1.71 -0.55 7.41
N MET A 206 3.00 -0.83 7.34
CA MET A 206 3.57 -2.15 7.60
C MET A 206 4.69 -2.08 8.65
N HIS A 207 5.11 -3.24 9.20
CA HIS A 207 6.06 -3.35 10.32
C HIS A 207 5.64 -2.46 11.51
N PHE A 208 4.33 -2.36 11.72
CA PHE A 208 3.73 -1.21 12.38
C PHE A 208 4.09 -1.10 13.85
N ILE A 209 3.88 -2.17 14.62
CA ILE A 209 4.23 -2.20 16.04
C ILE A 209 5.74 -2.34 16.18
N ARG A 210 6.34 -3.24 15.39
CA ARG A 210 7.77 -3.55 15.45
C ARG A 210 8.67 -2.32 15.25
N ARG A 211 8.24 -1.36 14.41
CA ARG A 211 9.01 -0.15 14.08
C ARG A 211 8.35 1.13 14.58
N GLU A 212 7.42 1.03 15.54
CA GLU A 212 6.79 2.18 16.23
C GLU A 212 6.21 3.24 15.28
N ARG A 213 5.54 2.80 14.20
CA ARG A 213 5.12 3.67 13.08
C ARG A 213 3.81 4.44 13.30
N ALA A 214 3.31 4.48 14.55
CA ALA A 214 2.04 5.12 14.87
C ALA A 214 1.96 6.60 14.45
N ASN A 215 3.05 7.37 14.64
CA ASN A 215 3.09 8.79 14.33
C ASN A 215 2.85 9.06 12.84
N ARG A 216 3.52 8.32 11.95
CA ARG A 216 3.39 8.55 10.51
C ARG A 216 2.04 8.14 9.96
N LEU A 217 1.45 7.04 10.47
CA LEU A 217 0.12 6.64 10.05
C LEU A 217 -0.94 7.62 10.58
N LEU A 218 -0.77 8.09 11.81
CA LEU A 218 -1.66 9.11 12.37
C LEU A 218 -1.62 10.41 11.56
N GLU A 219 -0.42 10.89 11.18
CA GLU A 219 -0.27 12.04 10.30
C GLU A 219 -1.01 11.85 8.98
N ALA A 220 -0.79 10.69 8.30
CA ALA A 220 -1.44 10.37 7.03
C ALA A 220 -2.98 10.40 7.14
N VAL A 221 -3.51 9.84 8.22
CA VAL A 221 -4.96 9.81 8.48
C VAL A 221 -5.49 11.21 8.79
N LEU A 222 -4.80 12.00 9.61
CA LEU A 222 -5.25 13.36 9.95
C LEU A 222 -5.22 14.32 8.76
N GLU A 223 -4.36 14.07 7.78
CA GLU A 223 -4.39 14.80 6.51
C GLU A 223 -5.48 14.32 5.55
N ARG A 224 -5.95 13.08 5.71
CA ARG A 224 -6.97 12.44 4.88
C ARG A 224 -8.02 11.73 5.76
N PRO A 225 -8.76 12.46 6.59
CA PRO A 225 -9.62 11.87 7.62
C PRO A 225 -10.78 11.04 7.07
N SER A 226 -11.04 11.07 5.77
CA SER A 226 -12.01 10.19 5.11
C SER A 226 -11.50 8.77 4.90
N LEU A 227 -10.18 8.52 5.05
CA LEU A 227 -9.56 7.22 4.93
C LEU A 227 -9.26 6.62 6.30
N LEU A 228 -9.40 5.30 6.40
CA LEU A 228 -8.90 4.56 7.55
C LEU A 228 -7.37 4.46 7.50
N GLY A 229 -6.70 4.50 8.64
CA GLY A 229 -5.31 4.06 8.77
C GLY A 229 -5.27 2.61 9.21
N VAL A 230 -4.49 1.77 8.54
CA VAL A 230 -4.34 0.35 8.89
C VAL A 230 -2.88 0.02 9.06
N GLY A 231 -2.42 -0.05 10.30
CA GLY A 231 -1.09 -0.50 10.66
C GLY A 231 -1.07 -2.00 10.87
N ILE A 232 -0.31 -2.75 10.07
CA ILE A 232 -0.19 -4.21 10.14
C ILE A 232 1.20 -4.57 10.63
N ASP A 233 1.28 -5.38 11.68
CA ASP A 233 2.57 -5.77 12.24
C ASP A 233 3.20 -6.95 11.51
N GLU A 234 4.48 -7.21 11.81
CA GLU A 234 5.24 -8.33 11.23
C GLU A 234 4.59 -9.68 11.54
N GLY A 235 4.71 -10.63 10.61
CA GLY A 235 4.12 -11.96 10.72
C GLY A 235 2.59 -11.97 10.80
N THR A 236 1.95 -10.88 10.38
CA THR A 236 0.50 -10.66 10.45
C THR A 236 -0.03 -10.21 9.11
N ALA A 237 -1.24 -10.61 8.78
CA ALA A 237 -1.94 -10.21 7.56
C ALA A 237 -3.36 -9.71 7.86
N VAL A 238 -3.83 -8.77 7.05
CA VAL A 238 -5.24 -8.42 6.94
C VAL A 238 -5.75 -8.98 5.61
N ARG A 239 -6.69 -9.93 5.70
CA ARG A 239 -7.46 -10.40 4.56
C ARG A 239 -8.68 -9.49 4.39
N VAL A 240 -8.89 -8.98 3.17
CA VAL A 240 -10.08 -8.21 2.80
C VAL A 240 -10.91 -9.06 1.86
N ASP A 241 -12.07 -9.48 2.31
CA ASP A 241 -12.99 -10.32 1.54
C ASP A 241 -13.79 -9.49 0.49
N PRO A 242 -14.38 -10.12 -0.53
CA PRO A 242 -15.15 -9.42 -1.57
C PRO A 242 -16.34 -8.59 -1.04
N ASP A 243 -16.87 -8.94 0.13
CA ASP A 243 -17.90 -8.17 0.82
C ASP A 243 -17.37 -6.93 1.56
N GLY A 244 -16.05 -6.73 1.54
CA GLY A 244 -15.34 -5.62 2.18
C GLY A 244 -15.01 -5.85 3.66
N ARG A 245 -15.33 -7.00 4.24
CA ARG A 245 -14.98 -7.35 5.62
C ARG A 245 -13.51 -7.71 5.73
N TRP A 246 -12.89 -7.36 6.85
CA TRP A 246 -11.49 -7.65 7.14
C TRP A 246 -11.37 -8.75 8.18
N THR A 247 -10.37 -9.61 8.01
CA THR A 247 -9.99 -10.64 9.01
C THR A 247 -8.49 -10.53 9.26
N VAL A 248 -8.09 -10.47 10.52
CA VAL A 248 -6.68 -10.46 10.92
C VAL A 248 -6.19 -11.88 11.11
N LEU A 249 -5.07 -12.21 10.47
CA LEU A 249 -4.43 -13.53 10.47
C LEU A 249 -2.97 -13.41 10.91
N GLY A 250 -2.39 -14.46 11.47
CA GLY A 250 -0.96 -14.51 11.80
C GLY A 250 -0.66 -14.48 13.29
N ARG A 251 0.45 -13.82 13.70
CA ARG A 251 1.03 -13.95 15.06
C ARG A 251 0.88 -12.71 15.93
N SER A 252 0.64 -11.55 15.35
CA SER A 252 0.55 -10.26 16.05
C SER A 252 -0.81 -9.62 15.83
N ALA A 253 -0.87 -8.32 15.58
CA ALA A 253 -2.09 -7.56 15.48
C ALA A 253 -2.07 -6.58 14.30
N ALA A 254 -3.26 -6.12 13.92
CA ALA A 254 -3.46 -4.91 13.13
C ALA A 254 -4.03 -3.82 14.04
N ILE A 255 -3.67 -2.57 13.75
CA ILE A 255 -4.24 -1.39 14.40
C ILE A 255 -5.00 -0.59 13.35
N VAL A 256 -6.27 -0.28 13.63
CA VAL A 256 -7.08 0.58 12.78
C VAL A 256 -7.26 1.93 13.45
N ILE A 257 -6.92 3.00 12.73
CA ILE A 257 -7.14 4.40 13.13
C ILE A 257 -8.26 4.95 12.26
N ASP A 258 -9.36 5.35 12.88
CA ASP A 258 -10.53 5.92 12.23
C ASP A 258 -10.77 7.36 12.71
N ALA A 259 -10.54 8.33 11.84
CA ALA A 259 -10.74 9.75 12.11
C ALA A 259 -11.92 10.34 11.33
N ARG A 260 -12.80 9.52 10.74
CA ARG A 260 -13.91 9.98 9.89
C ARG A 260 -14.89 10.89 10.64
N ASP A 261 -15.10 10.63 11.92
CA ASP A 261 -15.96 11.44 12.79
C ASP A 261 -15.16 12.36 13.74
N ALA A 262 -13.83 12.37 13.63
CA ALA A 262 -12.97 13.17 14.48
C ALA A 262 -13.01 14.67 14.11
N ARG A 263 -12.85 15.53 15.11
CA ARG A 263 -12.53 16.94 14.87
C ARG A 263 -11.02 17.07 14.70
N VAL A 264 -10.59 17.47 13.51
CA VAL A 264 -9.18 17.66 13.16
C VAL A 264 -8.87 19.14 13.03
N THR A 265 -7.64 19.55 13.38
CA THR A 265 -7.17 20.94 13.23
C THR A 265 -7.31 21.40 11.76
N GLY A 266 -7.67 22.70 11.59
CA GLY A 266 -7.92 23.28 10.27
C GLY A 266 -6.72 23.17 9.31
N ALA A 267 -7.01 23.27 8.01
CA ALA A 267 -6.02 23.07 6.94
C ALA A 267 -4.79 24.01 7.02
N GLY A 268 -4.93 25.20 7.61
CA GLY A 268 -3.81 26.13 7.82
C GLY A 268 -2.95 25.88 9.04
N ALA A 269 -3.32 24.92 9.92
CA ALA A 269 -2.54 24.63 11.11
C ALA A 269 -1.32 23.78 10.75
N PRO A 270 -0.10 24.20 11.08
CA PRO A 270 1.11 23.42 10.79
C PRO A 270 1.20 22.16 11.67
N ARG A 271 0.71 22.23 12.91
CA ARG A 271 0.64 21.06 13.80
C ARG A 271 -0.73 20.39 13.65
N LEU A 272 -0.70 19.08 13.47
CA LEU A 272 -1.91 18.26 13.43
C LEU A 272 -2.35 17.93 14.85
N GLY A 273 -3.65 18.02 15.07
CA GLY A 273 -4.29 17.63 16.31
C GLY A 273 -5.70 17.15 16.00
N ALA A 274 -6.20 16.21 16.78
CA ALA A 274 -7.55 15.71 16.63
C ALA A 274 -8.16 15.28 17.97
N SER A 275 -9.48 15.24 18.00
CA SER A 275 -10.26 14.72 19.11
C SER A 275 -11.39 13.84 18.57
N GLY A 276 -11.63 12.70 19.23
CA GLY A 276 -12.65 11.73 18.81
C GLY A 276 -12.16 10.75 17.74
N ILE A 277 -10.85 10.47 17.68
CA ILE A 277 -10.31 9.37 16.87
C ILE A 277 -10.70 8.05 17.53
N HIS A 278 -11.22 7.11 16.73
CA HIS A 278 -11.42 5.73 17.15
C HIS A 278 -10.20 4.88 16.80
N LEU A 279 -9.70 4.15 17.78
CA LEU A 279 -8.59 3.21 17.60
C LEU A 279 -9.07 1.80 17.94
N SER A 280 -8.82 0.86 17.04
CA SER A 280 -9.07 -0.57 17.25
C SER A 280 -7.75 -1.33 17.20
N LEU A 281 -7.42 -2.06 18.27
CA LEU A 281 -6.33 -3.02 18.30
C LEU A 281 -6.92 -4.40 18.06
N LEU A 282 -6.52 -5.04 16.95
CA LEU A 282 -7.11 -6.24 16.41
C LEU A 282 -6.08 -7.38 16.38
N PRO A 283 -6.00 -8.23 17.41
CA PRO A 283 -5.14 -9.41 17.37
C PRO A 283 -5.60 -10.40 16.29
N ALA A 284 -4.73 -11.34 15.94
CA ALA A 284 -5.08 -12.43 15.01
C ALA A 284 -6.38 -13.13 15.44
N GLY A 285 -7.23 -13.47 14.47
CA GLY A 285 -8.59 -13.99 14.69
C GLY A 285 -9.67 -12.92 14.78
N SER A 286 -9.32 -11.63 14.88
CA SER A 286 -10.29 -10.53 14.87
C SER A 286 -10.88 -10.33 13.48
N THR A 287 -12.11 -9.81 13.44
CA THR A 287 -12.74 -9.27 12.22
C THR A 287 -13.08 -7.80 12.39
N TYR A 288 -13.14 -7.07 11.25
CA TYR A 288 -13.47 -5.65 11.23
C TYR A 288 -14.34 -5.31 10.01
N ASP A 289 -15.42 -4.57 10.22
CA ASP A 289 -16.21 -4.00 9.14
C ASP A 289 -15.86 -2.52 8.97
N PRO A 290 -15.15 -2.14 7.91
CA PRO A 290 -14.69 -0.76 7.71
C PRO A 290 -15.82 0.24 7.46
N ARG A 291 -17.01 -0.21 7.08
CA ARG A 291 -18.18 0.65 6.85
C ARG A 291 -18.79 1.14 8.15
N THR A 292 -18.77 0.29 9.16
CA THR A 292 -19.44 0.55 10.46
C THR A 292 -18.44 0.82 11.59
N GLY A 293 -17.15 0.57 11.37
CA GLY A 293 -16.12 0.63 12.42
C GLY A 293 -16.23 -0.48 13.47
N ARG A 294 -17.08 -1.51 13.23
CA ARG A 294 -17.31 -2.60 14.20
C ARG A 294 -16.21 -3.65 14.10
N ALA A 295 -15.64 -3.98 15.24
CA ALA A 295 -14.71 -5.09 15.41
C ALA A 295 -15.37 -6.23 16.19
N THR A 296 -14.95 -7.47 15.86
CA THR A 296 -15.20 -8.65 16.70
C THR A 296 -13.84 -9.24 17.06
N LEU A 297 -13.57 -9.35 18.35
CA LEU A 297 -12.31 -9.94 18.84
C LEU A 297 -12.45 -11.46 18.91
N PRO A 298 -11.33 -12.21 18.82
CA PRO A 298 -11.37 -13.65 19.01
C PRO A 298 -11.86 -13.98 20.43
N THR A 299 -12.68 -14.99 20.53
CA THR A 299 -13.02 -15.58 21.84
C THR A 299 -11.82 -16.36 22.37
N PRO A 300 -11.61 -16.39 23.69
CA PRO A 300 -10.55 -17.17 24.33
C PRO A 300 -10.59 -18.64 23.96
#